data_7ad4ee2ef9a3ca713567e2b403ebc4d3
#
_entry.id   7ad4ee2ef9a3ca713567e2b403ebc4d3
#
_cell.length_a   1.000
_cell.length_b   1.000
_cell.length_c   1.000
_cell.angle_alpha   90.00
_cell.angle_beta   90.00
_cell.angle_gamma   90.00
#
_symmetry.space_group_name_H-M   'P 1'
#
loop_
_entity.id
_entity.type
_entity.pdbx_description
1 polymer ?
#
loop_
_entity_poly.entity_id
_entity_poly.type
_entity_poly.pdbx_seq_one_letter_code
_entity_poly.pdbx_strand_id
1 'polypeptide(L)'
;RVGRDGQPAGCAYPTTKFAVNGLTLSLARELAGKGIRVNAVAPGVTHTDMVDALPDEVIKPLIATIPLGRMGEPEDIANGVVFLASDMASYISGVVLPIDGLART
;
A
#
# COMPACT_ATOMS: atom_id res chain seq x y z
N ARG A 1 0.98 0.74 -6.05
CA ARG A 1 0.82 1.61 -7.22
C ARG A 1 1.83 1.25 -8.30
N VAL A 2 3.14 1.36 -8.01
CA VAL A 2 4.18 1.00 -8.98
C VAL A 2 4.02 -0.44 -9.47
N GLY A 3 3.61 -1.35 -8.60
CA GLY A 3 3.35 -2.73 -8.97
C GLY A 3 2.14 -2.92 -9.87
N ARG A 4 1.26 -1.93 -9.96
CA ARG A 4 0.08 -1.96 -10.82
C ARG A 4 0.30 -1.20 -12.12
N ASP A 5 0.92 -0.04 -12.03
CA ASP A 5 0.98 0.92 -13.14
C ASP A 5 2.37 1.00 -13.80
N GLY A 6 3.37 0.37 -13.20
CA GLY A 6 4.75 0.44 -13.67
C GLY A 6 5.47 1.70 -13.24
N GLN A 7 6.67 1.89 -13.75
CA GLN A 7 7.52 3.02 -13.43
C GLN A 7 8.37 3.36 -14.65
N PRO A 8 8.51 4.66 -14.97
CA PRO A 8 9.23 5.07 -16.20
C PRO A 8 10.71 4.74 -16.21
N ALA A 9 11.34 4.66 -15.04
CA ALA A 9 12.78 4.40 -14.91
C ALA A 9 13.03 3.27 -13.93
N GLY A 10 13.94 2.36 -14.29
CA GLY A 10 14.26 1.22 -13.48
C GLY A 10 13.24 0.10 -13.59
N CYS A 11 13.66 -1.12 -13.29
CA CYS A 11 12.79 -2.30 -13.40
C CYS A 11 12.76 -3.15 -12.12
N ALA A 12 13.77 -3.06 -11.25
CA ALA A 12 13.84 -3.91 -10.07
C ALA A 12 12.71 -3.62 -9.07
N TYR A 13 12.45 -2.35 -8.78
CA TYR A 13 11.41 -1.98 -7.84
C TYR A 13 10.00 -2.32 -8.35
N PRO A 14 9.59 -1.94 -9.57
CA PRO A 14 8.28 -2.33 -10.08
C PRO A 14 8.13 -3.84 -10.22
N THR A 15 9.18 -4.57 -10.64
CA THR A 15 9.14 -6.03 -10.71
C THR A 15 8.84 -6.63 -9.35
N THR A 16 9.51 -6.16 -8.29
CA THR A 16 9.25 -6.62 -6.92
C THR A 16 7.81 -6.34 -6.50
N LYS A 17 7.27 -5.17 -6.84
CA LYS A 17 5.88 -4.82 -6.50
C LYS A 17 4.87 -5.68 -7.26
N PHE A 18 5.09 -5.96 -8.54
CA PHE A 18 4.25 -6.89 -9.29
C PHE A 18 4.31 -8.29 -8.70
N ALA A 19 5.50 -8.75 -8.26
CA ALA A 19 5.65 -10.05 -7.62
C ALA A 19 4.85 -10.14 -6.33
N VAL A 20 4.88 -9.12 -5.48
CA VAL A 20 4.08 -9.08 -4.23
C VAL A 20 2.60 -9.11 -4.54
N ASN A 21 2.13 -8.35 -5.52
CA ASN A 21 0.72 -8.35 -5.93
C ASN A 21 0.31 -9.73 -6.46
N GLY A 22 1.14 -10.34 -7.28
CA GLY A 22 0.91 -11.68 -7.81
C GLY A 22 0.88 -12.73 -6.72
N LEU A 23 1.80 -12.65 -5.76
CA LEU A 23 1.85 -13.55 -4.61
C LEU A 23 0.58 -13.44 -3.76
N THR A 24 0.12 -12.23 -3.47
CA THR A 24 -1.11 -12.00 -2.71
C THR A 24 -2.29 -12.69 -3.36
N LEU A 25 -2.48 -12.51 -4.65
CA LEU A 25 -3.60 -13.11 -5.37
C LEU A 25 -3.47 -14.63 -5.44
N SER A 26 -2.27 -15.13 -5.71
CA SER A 26 -2.02 -16.57 -5.80
C SER A 26 -2.27 -17.28 -4.48
N LEU A 27 -1.76 -16.71 -3.38
CA LEU A 27 -1.99 -17.26 -2.04
C LEU A 27 -3.48 -17.19 -1.67
N ALA A 28 -4.16 -16.10 -2.02
CA ALA A 28 -5.59 -15.98 -1.75
C ALA A 28 -6.38 -17.10 -2.41
N ARG A 29 -6.07 -17.41 -3.65
CA ARG A 29 -6.71 -18.51 -4.38
C ARG A 29 -6.37 -19.88 -3.81
N GLU A 30 -5.08 -20.09 -3.49
CA GLU A 30 -4.64 -21.37 -2.96
C GLU A 30 -5.27 -21.69 -1.61
N LEU A 31 -5.40 -20.68 -0.75
CA LEU A 31 -5.85 -20.87 0.63
C LEU A 31 -7.35 -20.64 0.83
N ALA A 32 -8.05 -20.20 -0.19
CA ALA A 32 -9.50 -19.91 -0.09
C ALA A 32 -10.30 -21.13 0.35
N GLY A 33 -9.98 -22.30 -0.16
CA GLY A 33 -10.67 -23.53 0.20
C GLY A 33 -10.51 -23.94 1.65
N LYS A 34 -9.50 -23.38 2.33
CA LYS A 34 -9.25 -23.61 3.76
C LYS A 34 -9.88 -22.53 4.64
N GLY A 35 -10.63 -21.60 4.05
CA GLY A 35 -11.24 -20.51 4.79
C GLY A 35 -10.27 -19.42 5.20
N ILE A 36 -9.09 -19.35 4.55
CA ILE A 36 -8.06 -18.34 4.85
C ILE A 36 -8.14 -17.24 3.82
N ARG A 37 -8.24 -15.99 4.29
CA ARG A 37 -8.20 -14.81 3.46
C ARG A 37 -6.76 -14.27 3.42
N VAL A 38 -6.35 -13.78 2.28
CA VAL A 38 -5.02 -13.18 2.08
C VAL A 38 -5.21 -11.85 1.37
N ASN A 39 -4.79 -10.79 2.02
CA ASN A 39 -4.84 -9.44 1.50
C ASN A 39 -3.52 -8.72 1.77
N ALA A 40 -3.32 -7.61 1.11
CA ALA A 40 -2.14 -6.78 1.32
C ALA A 40 -2.56 -5.31 1.40
N VAL A 41 -1.74 -4.50 2.07
CA VAL A 41 -1.88 -3.04 2.04
C VAL A 41 -0.71 -2.45 1.26
N ALA A 42 -0.98 -1.35 0.57
CA ALA A 42 0.03 -0.61 -0.18
C ALA A 42 0.08 0.83 0.35
N PRO A 43 0.94 1.09 1.34
CA PRO A 43 1.06 2.43 1.90
C PRO A 43 1.60 3.44 0.88
N GLY A 44 1.12 4.68 0.97
CA GLY A 44 1.75 5.81 0.32
C GLY A 44 2.80 6.45 1.21
N VAL A 45 3.01 7.75 1.02
CA VAL A 45 3.95 8.52 1.85
C VAL A 45 3.40 8.60 3.26
N THR A 46 4.14 8.05 4.21
CA THR A 46 3.71 7.92 5.60
C THR A 46 4.79 8.49 6.51
N HIS A 47 4.38 9.14 7.59
CA HIS A 47 5.30 9.64 8.60
C HIS A 47 6.10 8.51 9.21
N THR A 48 7.42 8.59 9.10
CA THR A 48 8.39 7.71 9.73
C THR A 48 9.53 8.60 10.23
N ASP A 49 10.36 8.07 11.12
CA ASP A 49 11.53 8.82 11.59
C ASP A 49 12.44 9.25 10.42
N MET A 50 12.58 8.40 9.42
CA MET A 50 13.37 8.70 8.22
C MET A 50 12.77 9.85 7.42
N VAL A 51 11.46 9.84 7.19
CA VAL A 51 10.78 10.90 6.45
C VAL A 51 10.78 12.21 7.24
N ASP A 52 10.52 12.13 8.54
CA ASP A 52 10.45 13.30 9.41
C ASP A 52 11.83 14.00 9.56
N ALA A 53 12.91 13.26 9.30
CA ALA A 53 14.27 13.82 9.31
C ALA A 53 14.63 14.58 8.02
N LEU A 54 13.79 14.51 6.98
CA LEU A 54 14.04 15.21 5.72
C LEU A 54 13.78 16.71 5.86
N PRO A 55 14.54 17.57 5.12
CA PRO A 55 14.28 19.01 5.15
C PRO A 55 12.94 19.37 4.51
N ASP A 56 12.37 20.50 4.92
CA ASP A 56 11.08 20.99 4.42
C ASP A 56 11.05 21.15 2.89
N GLU A 57 12.20 21.51 2.29
CA GLU A 57 12.29 21.65 0.83
C GLU A 57 12.03 20.34 0.10
N VAL A 58 12.24 19.19 0.76
CA VAL A 58 11.96 17.88 0.21
C VAL A 58 10.52 17.45 0.54
N ILE A 59 10.08 17.74 1.76
CA ILE A 59 8.77 17.28 2.26
C ILE A 59 7.62 18.05 1.60
N LYS A 60 7.73 19.38 1.48
CA LYS A 60 6.64 20.19 0.92
C LYS A 60 6.22 19.81 -0.49
N PRO A 61 7.15 19.63 -1.45
CA PRO A 61 6.78 19.17 -2.78
C PRO A 61 6.17 17.78 -2.77
N LEU A 62 6.62 16.92 -1.85
CA LEU A 62 6.11 15.57 -1.71
C LEU A 62 4.65 15.59 -1.26
N ILE A 63 4.33 16.37 -0.24
CA ILE A 63 2.95 16.54 0.24
C ILE A 63 2.05 17.12 -0.85
N ALA A 64 2.58 18.04 -1.67
CA ALA A 64 1.83 18.64 -2.76
C ALA A 64 1.38 17.63 -3.81
N THR A 65 2.03 16.45 -3.90
CA THR A 65 1.63 15.38 -4.81
C THR A 65 0.49 14.52 -4.26
N ILE A 66 0.08 14.74 -3.02
CA ILE A 66 -0.93 13.93 -2.35
C ILE A 66 -2.28 14.67 -2.40
N PRO A 67 -3.26 14.17 -3.18
CA PRO A 67 -4.56 14.86 -3.30
C PRO A 67 -5.29 15.08 -1.99
N LEU A 68 -5.17 14.17 -1.00
CA LEU A 68 -5.77 14.40 0.32
C LEU A 68 -5.04 15.45 1.16
N GLY A 69 -3.89 15.95 0.69
CA GLY A 69 -3.24 17.12 1.27
C GLY A 69 -2.36 16.86 2.49
N ARG A 70 -2.11 15.61 2.81
CA ARG A 70 -1.25 15.24 3.94
C ARG A 70 -0.58 13.89 3.72
N MET A 71 0.53 13.66 4.39
CA MET A 71 1.11 12.33 4.52
C MET A 71 0.21 11.46 5.40
N GLY A 72 0.30 10.15 5.20
CA GLY A 72 -0.35 9.21 6.10
C GLY A 72 0.36 9.15 7.44
N GLU A 73 -0.37 8.77 8.47
CA GLU A 73 0.18 8.43 9.77
C GLU A 73 0.31 6.90 9.86
N PRO A 74 1.22 6.37 10.69
CA PRO A 74 1.29 4.91 10.92
C PRO A 74 -0.07 4.32 11.30
N GLU A 75 -0.87 5.07 12.04
CA GLU A 75 -2.22 4.67 12.44
C GLU A 75 -3.15 4.47 11.24
N ASP A 76 -3.02 5.31 10.19
CA ASP A 76 -3.80 5.14 8.97
C ASP A 76 -3.55 3.76 8.34
N ILE A 77 -2.30 3.33 8.33
CA ILE A 77 -1.94 2.02 7.79
C ILE A 77 -2.43 0.90 8.72
N ALA A 78 -2.22 1.05 10.01
CA ALA A 78 -2.66 0.09 11.00
C ALA A 78 -4.18 -0.12 10.95
N ASN A 79 -4.96 0.95 10.78
CA ASN A 79 -6.41 0.85 10.66
C ASN A 79 -6.83 0.03 9.44
N GLY A 80 -6.14 0.17 8.32
CA GLY A 80 -6.39 -0.63 7.13
C GLY A 80 -6.10 -2.11 7.37
N VAL A 81 -5.00 -2.42 8.05
CA VAL A 81 -4.63 -3.81 8.39
C VAL A 81 -5.67 -4.41 9.34
N VAL A 82 -6.07 -3.68 10.38
CA VAL A 82 -7.08 -4.15 11.34
C VAL A 82 -8.41 -4.40 10.63
N PHE A 83 -8.83 -3.50 9.75
CA PHE A 83 -10.05 -3.71 8.96
C PHE A 83 -9.99 -5.00 8.15
N LEU A 84 -8.91 -5.20 7.39
CA LEU A 84 -8.77 -6.39 6.55
C LEU A 84 -8.68 -7.67 7.37
N ALA A 85 -8.14 -7.61 8.58
CA ALA A 85 -8.03 -8.75 9.47
C ALA A 85 -9.33 -9.05 10.24
N SER A 86 -10.27 -8.11 10.25
CA SER A 86 -11.50 -8.21 11.03
C SER A 86 -12.60 -8.95 10.28
N ASP A 87 -13.65 -9.33 11.02
CA ASP A 87 -14.85 -9.94 10.45
C ASP A 87 -15.59 -9.01 9.49
N MET A 88 -15.37 -7.69 9.60
CA MET A 88 -15.93 -6.72 8.66
C MET A 88 -15.46 -6.98 7.23
N ALA A 89 -14.28 -7.59 7.08
CA ALA A 89 -13.70 -7.93 5.78
C ALA A 89 -13.86 -9.41 5.44
N SER A 90 -14.82 -10.10 6.02
CA SER A 90 -14.98 -11.56 5.90
C SER A 90 -15.17 -12.05 4.46
N TYR A 91 -15.64 -11.20 3.57
CA TYR A 91 -15.84 -11.55 2.16
C TYR A 91 -14.79 -10.89 1.24
N ILE A 92 -13.69 -10.39 1.80
CA ILE A 92 -12.62 -9.72 1.07
C ILE A 92 -11.37 -10.59 1.10
N SER A 93 -10.90 -11.02 -0.07
CA SER A 93 -9.64 -11.75 -0.21
C SER A 93 -9.01 -11.45 -1.57
N GLY A 94 -7.69 -11.47 -1.62
CA GLY A 94 -6.93 -11.21 -2.84
C GLY A 94 -6.81 -9.74 -3.19
N VAL A 95 -7.15 -8.83 -2.28
CA VAL A 95 -7.06 -7.40 -2.55
C VAL A 95 -5.72 -6.84 -2.11
N VAL A 96 -5.22 -5.88 -2.88
CA VAL A 96 -4.14 -4.99 -2.47
C VAL A 96 -4.76 -3.61 -2.25
N LEU A 97 -4.87 -3.20 -1.00
CA LEU A 97 -5.56 -1.98 -0.60
C LEU A 97 -4.58 -0.80 -0.55
N PRO A 98 -4.69 0.17 -1.46
CA PRO A 98 -3.88 1.38 -1.36
C PRO A 98 -4.34 2.22 -0.17
N ILE A 99 -3.36 2.67 0.64
CA ILE A 99 -3.60 3.59 1.76
C ILE A 99 -2.63 4.75 1.54
N ASP A 100 -2.98 5.65 0.65
CA ASP A 100 -2.04 6.58 0.04
C ASP A 100 -2.57 8.01 -0.17
N GLY A 101 -3.73 8.32 0.34
CA GLY A 101 -4.33 9.64 0.14
C GLY A 101 -4.53 9.99 -1.33
N LEU A 102 -4.60 8.98 -2.20
CA LEU A 102 -4.69 9.11 -3.66
C LEU A 102 -3.38 9.58 -4.33
N ALA A 103 -2.26 9.51 -3.63
CA ALA A 103 -0.93 9.84 -4.18
C ALA A 103 -0.53 8.81 -5.25
N ARG A 104 -1.17 8.88 -6.39
CA ARG A 104 -0.97 7.93 -7.49
C ARG A 104 0.05 8.50 -8.47
N THR A 105 1.03 7.72 -8.75
CA THR A 105 2.06 8.05 -9.73
C THR A 105 1.80 7.31 -11.03
#